data_03694eebb13fd0a451c3fb9c4a198f60
#
_entry.id   03694eebb13fd0a451c3fb9c4a198f60
#
_cell.length_a   1.000
_cell.length_b   1.000
_cell.length_c   1.000
_cell.angle_alpha   90.00
_cell.angle_beta   90.00
_cell.angle_gamma   90.00
#
_symmetry.space_group_name_H-M   'P 1'
#
loop_
_entity.id
_entity.type
_entity.pdbx_description
1 polymer ?
#
loop_
_entity_poly.entity_id
_entity_poly.type
_entity_poly.pdbx_seq_one_letter_code
_entity_poly.pdbx_strand_id
1 'polypeptide(L)'
;MIKTTKFMDNFYILDDGMVRQFLITGEKEALLIDTGFPGCHIRDAVSAVTDLPVSVIMTHGDMDHAGGLPEFGKCRLHKADWKLVSGDIELESLAEGDVFRCGGYRLETIEIPGHTYGSVAFYDREKGLLLPGDSVQKDGPIYMFGSHRNLDLYIESQKKLCDLADGIKTIIPCHHDYPIGPEYIGRNLEDAIAMKNGELPGTPHPEMPCVVYRGRWTEFYGEGEAI
;
A
#
# COMPACT_ATOMS: atom_id res chain seq x y z
N MET A 1 -6.43 2.58 19.11
CA MET A 1 -5.71 3.89 19.22
C MET A 1 -4.46 3.80 18.35
N ILE A 2 -4.26 4.73 17.43
CA ILE A 2 -3.12 4.74 16.51
C ILE A 2 -1.84 5.01 17.30
N LYS A 3 -0.85 4.14 17.13
CA LYS A 3 0.50 4.31 17.67
C LYS A 3 1.33 5.10 16.66
N THR A 4 1.81 6.26 17.06
CA THR A 4 2.69 7.11 16.25
C THR A 4 4.14 6.83 16.60
N THR A 5 4.97 6.51 15.59
CA THR A 5 6.39 6.25 15.74
C THR A 5 7.19 7.10 14.76
N LYS A 6 8.15 7.89 15.24
CA LYS A 6 9.11 8.57 14.35
C LYS A 6 10.09 7.51 13.82
N PHE A 7 10.03 7.21 12.54
CA PHE A 7 10.84 6.18 11.90
C PHE A 7 12.17 6.73 11.34
N MET A 8 12.09 7.89 10.68
CA MET A 8 13.23 8.65 10.17
C MET A 8 12.97 10.14 10.38
N ASP A 9 13.94 11.00 10.04
CA ASP A 9 13.73 12.44 10.12
C ASP A 9 12.54 12.87 9.27
N ASN A 10 11.61 13.59 9.89
CA ASN A 10 10.36 14.06 9.30
C ASN A 10 9.41 12.96 8.80
N PHE A 11 9.69 11.67 9.06
CA PHE A 11 8.87 10.55 8.63
C PHE A 11 8.33 9.77 9.83
N TYR A 12 7.02 9.65 9.91
CA TYR A 12 6.30 9.00 10.99
C TYR A 12 5.45 7.85 10.43
N ILE A 13 5.41 6.75 11.17
CA ILE A 13 4.50 5.63 10.94
C ILE A 13 3.35 5.76 11.93
N LEU A 14 2.14 5.77 11.42
CA LEU A 14 0.89 5.76 12.15
C LEU A 14 0.30 4.36 12.03
N ASP A 15 0.28 3.60 13.13
CA ASP A 15 -0.05 2.15 13.12
C ASP A 15 -1.22 1.89 14.08
N ASP A 16 -2.32 1.37 13.56
CA ASP A 16 -3.48 0.99 14.37
C ASP A 16 -3.43 -0.47 14.86
N GLY A 17 -2.39 -1.21 14.46
CA GLY A 17 -2.17 -2.63 14.74
C GLY A 17 -2.64 -3.56 13.62
N MET A 18 -3.31 -3.05 12.59
CA MET A 18 -3.74 -3.78 11.42
C MET A 18 -3.14 -3.20 10.13
N VAL A 19 -3.20 -1.89 9.97
CA VAL A 19 -2.71 -1.17 8.79
C VAL A 19 -1.90 0.06 9.21
N ARG A 20 -0.91 0.41 8.42
CA ARG A 20 -0.04 1.57 8.63
C ARG A 20 -0.28 2.64 7.59
N GLN A 21 -0.29 3.87 8.06
CA GLN A 21 -0.27 5.09 7.26
C GLN A 21 1.04 5.81 7.52
N PHE A 22 1.47 6.66 6.59
CA PHE A 22 2.75 7.34 6.72
C PHE A 22 2.54 8.86 6.66
N LEU A 23 3.16 9.58 7.60
CA LEU A 23 3.11 11.03 7.67
C LEU A 23 4.52 11.60 7.49
N ILE A 24 4.67 12.48 6.52
CA ILE A 24 5.90 13.25 6.30
C ILE A 24 5.62 14.71 6.63
N THR A 25 6.41 15.28 7.55
CA THR A 25 6.28 16.69 7.94
C THR A 25 7.31 17.55 7.21
N GLY A 26 6.84 18.60 6.54
CA GLY A 26 7.68 19.60 5.90
C GLY A 26 7.77 20.90 6.71
N GLU A 27 8.24 21.97 6.08
CA GLU A 27 8.30 23.31 6.71
C GLU A 27 6.95 24.05 6.64
N LYS A 28 6.14 23.81 5.62
CA LYS A 28 4.90 24.57 5.35
C LYS A 28 3.67 23.68 5.22
N GLU A 29 3.86 22.42 4.95
CA GLU A 29 2.82 21.41 4.78
C GLU A 29 3.30 20.06 5.26
N ALA A 30 2.36 19.13 5.47
CA ALA A 30 2.62 17.73 5.71
C ALA A 30 1.96 16.88 4.61
N LEU A 31 2.53 15.72 4.33
CA LEU A 31 2.03 14.75 3.37
C LEU A 31 1.63 13.48 4.12
N LEU A 32 0.36 13.11 4.02
CA LEU A 32 -0.16 11.85 4.56
C LEU A 32 -0.35 10.85 3.42
N ILE A 33 0.18 9.65 3.60
CA ILE A 33 0.01 8.52 2.70
C ILE A 33 -0.92 7.52 3.36
N ASP A 34 -2.09 7.29 2.76
CA ASP A 34 -3.22 6.52 3.25
C ASP A 34 -3.86 7.08 4.53
N THR A 35 -5.07 6.62 4.84
CA THR A 35 -5.88 7.20 5.93
C THR A 35 -6.46 6.17 6.89
N GLY A 36 -6.20 4.88 6.69
CA GLY A 36 -6.66 3.82 7.59
C GLY A 36 -8.14 3.46 7.46
N PHE A 37 -8.63 2.68 8.40
CA PHE A 37 -10.02 2.23 8.50
C PHE A 37 -11.00 3.38 8.80
N PRO A 38 -12.27 3.22 8.43
CA PRO A 38 -13.33 4.14 8.87
C PRO A 38 -13.37 4.26 10.39
N GLY A 39 -13.37 5.50 10.90
CA GLY A 39 -13.46 5.77 12.34
C GLY A 39 -12.18 5.48 13.14
N CYS A 40 -11.04 5.33 12.48
CA CYS A 40 -9.74 5.16 13.16
C CYS A 40 -9.23 6.47 13.81
N HIS A 41 -9.88 7.62 13.52
CA HIS A 41 -9.49 8.96 14.02
C HIS A 41 -8.05 9.33 13.62
N ILE A 42 -7.73 9.13 12.34
CA ILE A 42 -6.39 9.39 11.80
C ILE A 42 -6.01 10.86 11.91
N ARG A 43 -6.97 11.79 11.79
CA ARG A 43 -6.71 13.23 11.97
C ARG A 43 -6.17 13.56 13.36
N ASP A 44 -6.66 12.90 14.41
CA ASP A 44 -6.15 13.11 15.77
C ASP A 44 -4.69 12.68 15.89
N ALA A 45 -4.33 11.54 15.28
CA ALA A 45 -2.95 11.05 15.25
C ALA A 45 -2.02 11.98 14.46
N VAL A 46 -2.49 12.54 13.34
CA VAL A 46 -1.76 13.53 12.54
C VAL A 46 -1.60 14.83 13.34
N SER A 47 -2.67 15.33 13.96
CA SER A 47 -2.64 16.58 14.75
C SER A 47 -1.77 16.49 16.00
N ALA A 48 -1.54 15.28 16.52
CA ALA A 48 -0.59 15.06 17.60
C ALA A 48 0.89 15.24 17.15
N VAL A 49 1.15 15.21 15.84
CA VAL A 49 2.50 15.38 15.26
C VAL A 49 2.71 16.79 14.71
N THR A 50 1.68 17.36 14.04
CA THR A 50 1.81 18.62 13.32
C THR A 50 0.48 19.36 13.20
N ASP A 51 0.54 20.72 13.24
CA ASP A 51 -0.58 21.61 12.94
C ASP A 51 -0.54 22.15 11.50
N LEU A 52 0.41 21.67 10.67
CA LEU A 52 0.55 22.09 9.27
C LEU A 52 -0.64 21.63 8.41
N PRO A 53 -0.94 22.35 7.31
CA PRO A 53 -1.86 21.85 6.29
C PRO A 53 -1.41 20.48 5.79
N VAL A 54 -2.36 19.54 5.62
CA VAL A 54 -2.09 18.16 5.23
C VAL A 54 -2.62 17.89 3.83
N SER A 55 -1.73 17.47 2.94
CA SER A 55 -2.07 16.88 1.64
C SER A 55 -2.15 15.37 1.77
N VAL A 56 -3.17 14.74 1.17
CA VAL A 56 -3.38 13.28 1.25
C VAL A 56 -3.15 12.67 -0.13
N ILE A 57 -2.31 11.63 -0.16
CA ILE A 57 -2.09 10.77 -1.33
C ILE A 57 -2.33 9.32 -0.93
N MET A 58 -2.81 8.50 -1.87
CA MET A 58 -3.25 7.15 -1.59
C MET A 58 -2.42 6.13 -2.35
N THR A 59 -2.05 5.02 -1.70
CA THR A 59 -1.47 3.87 -2.39
C THR A 59 -2.51 3.14 -3.22
N HIS A 60 -3.73 3.02 -2.72
CA HIS A 60 -4.89 2.41 -3.41
C HIS A 60 -6.20 2.73 -2.68
N GLY A 61 -7.32 2.22 -3.20
CA GLY A 61 -8.66 2.61 -2.76
C GLY A 61 -9.34 1.65 -1.77
N ASP A 62 -8.68 0.64 -1.23
CA ASP A 62 -9.31 -0.29 -0.29
C ASP A 62 -9.73 0.40 1.02
N MET A 63 -10.77 -0.14 1.65
CA MET A 63 -11.44 0.50 2.78
C MET A 63 -10.53 0.73 3.99
N ASP A 64 -9.57 -0.14 4.22
CA ASP A 64 -8.60 -0.02 5.30
C ASP A 64 -7.48 1.00 5.02
N HIS A 65 -7.41 1.53 3.79
CA HIS A 65 -6.55 2.62 3.39
C HIS A 65 -7.31 3.93 3.20
N ALA A 66 -8.51 3.85 2.62
CA ALA A 66 -9.31 5.01 2.24
C ALA A 66 -10.42 5.38 3.26
N GLY A 67 -10.59 4.58 4.31
CA GLY A 67 -11.70 4.74 5.26
C GLY A 67 -11.68 6.02 6.09
N GLY A 68 -10.51 6.59 6.33
CA GLY A 68 -10.34 7.86 7.04
C GLY A 68 -10.42 9.11 6.14
N LEU A 69 -10.58 8.96 4.82
CA LEU A 69 -10.66 10.11 3.89
C LEU A 69 -11.73 11.14 4.24
N PRO A 70 -12.91 10.77 4.78
CA PRO A 70 -13.90 11.77 5.22
C PRO A 70 -13.38 12.79 6.23
N GLU A 71 -12.34 12.44 6.98
CA GLU A 71 -11.71 13.37 7.92
C GLU A 71 -10.88 14.47 7.20
N PHE A 72 -10.52 14.28 5.93
CA PHE A 72 -9.71 15.22 5.12
C PHE A 72 -10.50 15.85 3.97
N GLY A 73 -11.52 15.17 3.43
CA GLY A 73 -12.40 15.66 2.38
C GLY A 73 -11.81 15.70 0.98
N LYS A 74 -10.49 15.50 0.83
CA LYS A 74 -9.77 15.55 -0.46
C LYS A 74 -8.56 14.65 -0.45
N CYS A 75 -8.27 13.98 -1.60
CA CYS A 75 -7.03 13.23 -1.79
C CYS A 75 -6.64 13.11 -3.26
N ARG A 76 -5.42 12.66 -3.51
CA ARG A 76 -4.99 12.15 -4.80
C ARG A 76 -4.99 10.62 -4.79
N LEU A 77 -5.70 10.04 -5.75
CA LEU A 77 -5.86 8.60 -5.92
C LEU A 77 -5.84 8.26 -7.41
N HIS A 78 -5.28 7.12 -7.77
CA HIS A 78 -5.32 6.63 -9.14
C HIS A 78 -6.77 6.41 -9.59
N LYS A 79 -7.10 6.85 -10.82
CA LYS A 79 -8.49 6.87 -11.33
C LYS A 79 -9.18 5.52 -11.33
N ALA A 80 -8.44 4.43 -11.51
CA ALA A 80 -9.02 3.09 -11.54
C ALA A 80 -9.68 2.69 -10.20
N ASP A 81 -9.24 3.31 -9.09
CA ASP A 81 -9.75 3.03 -7.74
C ASP A 81 -10.78 4.05 -7.24
N TRP A 82 -11.10 5.10 -7.98
CA TRP A 82 -12.09 6.09 -7.54
C TRP A 82 -13.43 5.49 -7.11
N LYS A 83 -13.85 4.42 -7.79
CA LYS A 83 -15.10 3.72 -7.47
C LYS A 83 -15.06 2.91 -6.17
N LEU A 84 -13.88 2.69 -5.60
CA LEU A 84 -13.71 1.98 -4.32
C LEU A 84 -13.90 2.92 -3.14
N VAL A 85 -13.71 4.23 -3.34
CA VAL A 85 -13.87 5.24 -2.31
C VAL A 85 -15.34 5.63 -2.21
N SER A 86 -15.84 5.68 -0.97
CA SER A 86 -17.19 6.12 -0.63
C SER A 86 -17.19 7.44 0.12
N GLY A 87 -18.31 8.17 0.04
CA GLY A 87 -18.46 9.47 0.68
C GLY A 87 -18.25 10.64 -0.28
N ASP A 88 -18.43 11.86 0.23
CA ASP A 88 -18.25 13.12 -0.51
C ASP A 88 -16.80 13.57 -0.40
N ILE A 89 -15.93 12.96 -1.22
CA ILE A 89 -14.50 13.20 -1.25
C ILE A 89 -14.11 13.82 -2.58
N GLU A 90 -13.39 14.94 -2.54
CA GLU A 90 -12.78 15.53 -3.72
C GLU A 90 -11.58 14.66 -4.18
N LEU A 91 -11.75 13.93 -5.29
CA LEU A 91 -10.73 13.06 -5.84
C LEU A 91 -9.95 13.78 -6.94
N GLU A 92 -8.65 13.93 -6.74
CA GLU A 92 -7.69 14.33 -7.77
C GLU A 92 -6.97 13.13 -8.35
N SER A 93 -6.63 13.21 -9.64
CA SER A 93 -5.91 12.13 -10.31
C SER A 93 -4.48 12.00 -9.80
N LEU A 94 -4.08 10.76 -9.56
CA LEU A 94 -2.71 10.32 -9.34
C LEU A 94 -2.29 9.41 -10.50
N ALA A 95 -1.06 9.55 -11.00
CA ALA A 95 -0.58 8.77 -12.14
C ALA A 95 0.93 8.49 -12.05
N GLU A 96 1.40 7.57 -12.88
CA GLU A 96 2.82 7.25 -13.07
C GLU A 96 3.67 8.51 -13.25
N GLY A 97 4.75 8.62 -12.51
CA GLY A 97 5.72 9.71 -12.60
C GLY A 97 5.33 10.99 -11.85
N ASP A 98 4.14 11.07 -11.23
CA ASP A 98 3.82 12.17 -10.32
C ASP A 98 4.84 12.20 -9.17
N VAL A 99 5.26 13.40 -8.77
CA VAL A 99 6.29 13.58 -7.74
C VAL A 99 5.81 14.49 -6.62
N PHE A 100 5.89 13.99 -5.41
CA PHE A 100 5.59 14.71 -4.18
C PHE A 100 6.86 15.03 -3.42
N ARG A 101 7.02 16.30 -2.99
CA ARG A 101 8.16 16.76 -2.21
C ARG A 101 7.70 17.31 -0.88
N CYS A 102 8.13 16.68 0.22
CA CYS A 102 7.81 17.09 1.57
C CYS A 102 8.94 16.67 2.52
N GLY A 103 9.34 17.51 3.45
CA GLY A 103 10.22 17.15 4.55
C GLY A 103 11.59 16.57 4.17
N GLY A 104 12.10 16.87 2.96
CA GLY A 104 13.34 16.28 2.44
C GLY A 104 13.15 14.92 1.77
N TYR A 105 11.90 14.53 1.49
CA TYR A 105 11.54 13.35 0.66
C TYR A 105 11.13 13.79 -0.72
N ARG A 106 11.43 12.93 -1.70
CA ARG A 106 11.02 13.05 -3.10
C ARG A 106 10.37 11.75 -3.54
N LEU A 107 9.10 11.62 -3.27
CA LEU A 107 8.31 10.43 -3.60
C LEU A 107 7.85 10.48 -5.05
N GLU A 108 8.32 9.54 -5.87
CA GLU A 108 7.89 9.31 -7.24
C GLU A 108 6.81 8.23 -7.24
N THR A 109 5.71 8.47 -7.92
CA THR A 109 4.62 7.50 -8.08
C THR A 109 5.01 6.47 -9.14
N ILE A 110 4.92 5.20 -8.77
CA ILE A 110 5.12 4.03 -9.64
C ILE A 110 3.81 3.27 -9.69
N GLU A 111 3.14 3.20 -10.84
CA GLU A 111 1.94 2.38 -11.00
C GLU A 111 2.30 0.89 -10.93
N ILE A 112 1.63 0.18 -10.03
CA ILE A 112 1.79 -1.25 -9.76
C ILE A 112 0.43 -1.95 -9.66
N PRO A 113 -0.40 -1.89 -10.72
CA PRO A 113 -1.73 -2.49 -10.69
C PRO A 113 -1.67 -3.99 -10.42
N GLY A 114 -2.71 -4.52 -9.77
CA GLY A 114 -2.85 -5.96 -9.51
C GLY A 114 -3.51 -6.23 -8.19
N HIS A 115 -2.94 -5.76 -7.07
CA HIS A 115 -3.64 -5.79 -5.78
C HIS A 115 -4.96 -5.00 -5.87
N THR A 116 -4.93 -3.78 -6.38
CA THR A 116 -6.08 -3.14 -7.02
C THR A 116 -5.69 -2.69 -8.42
N TYR A 117 -6.67 -2.33 -9.27
CA TYR A 117 -6.35 -1.77 -10.59
C TYR A 117 -5.66 -0.40 -10.51
N GLY A 118 -5.82 0.32 -9.40
CA GLY A 118 -5.22 1.63 -9.16
C GLY A 118 -4.08 1.63 -8.17
N SER A 119 -3.54 0.47 -7.79
CA SER A 119 -2.41 0.39 -6.86
C SER A 119 -1.19 1.13 -7.39
N VAL A 120 -0.57 1.93 -6.51
CA VAL A 120 0.70 2.60 -6.76
C VAL A 120 1.66 2.37 -5.61
N ALA A 121 2.96 2.43 -5.90
CA ALA A 121 4.01 2.58 -4.90
C ALA A 121 4.57 4.00 -4.92
N PHE A 122 5.05 4.49 -3.78
CA PHE A 122 5.82 5.72 -3.68
C PHE A 122 7.28 5.39 -3.44
N TYR A 123 8.15 5.88 -4.32
CA TYR A 123 9.58 5.57 -4.30
C TYR A 123 10.43 6.82 -4.16
N ASP A 124 11.21 6.91 -3.08
CA ASP A 124 12.28 7.90 -2.93
C ASP A 124 13.61 7.28 -3.36
N ARG A 125 14.07 7.62 -4.58
CA ARG A 125 15.29 7.05 -5.19
C ARG A 125 16.55 7.45 -4.43
N GLU A 126 16.60 8.65 -3.85
CA GLU A 126 17.77 9.15 -3.12
C GLU A 126 17.97 8.40 -1.80
N LYS A 127 16.86 8.13 -1.10
CA LYS A 127 16.86 7.38 0.16
C LYS A 127 16.83 5.86 -0.07
N GLY A 128 16.45 5.40 -1.24
CA GLY A 128 16.18 4.00 -1.53
C GLY A 128 14.97 3.48 -0.74
N LEU A 129 13.98 4.33 -0.48
CA LEU A 129 12.78 3.99 0.30
C LEU A 129 11.60 3.72 -0.62
N LEU A 130 11.00 2.54 -0.51
CA LEU A 130 9.78 2.14 -1.21
C LEU A 130 8.62 1.96 -0.23
N LEU A 131 7.48 2.58 -0.55
CA LEU A 131 6.19 2.41 0.12
C LEU A 131 5.22 1.75 -0.88
N PRO A 132 5.09 0.42 -0.89
CA PRO A 132 4.39 -0.30 -1.96
C PRO A 132 2.88 -0.50 -1.67
N GLY A 133 2.33 0.12 -0.63
CA GLY A 133 1.01 -0.27 -0.15
C GLY A 133 0.99 -1.74 0.24
N ASP A 134 0.08 -2.49 -0.37
CA ASP A 134 -0.15 -3.92 -0.12
C ASP A 134 0.51 -4.85 -1.13
N SER A 135 1.21 -4.27 -2.12
CA SER A 135 1.73 -5.06 -3.24
C SER A 135 3.03 -5.80 -2.95
N VAL A 136 3.79 -5.44 -1.88
CA VAL A 136 4.99 -6.17 -1.46
C VAL A 136 4.94 -6.36 0.05
N GLN A 137 4.91 -7.61 0.49
CA GLN A 137 4.75 -7.95 1.91
C GLN A 137 5.64 -9.12 2.31
N LYS A 138 5.83 -9.26 3.62
CA LYS A 138 6.48 -10.40 4.29
C LYS A 138 5.54 -10.94 5.37
N ASP A 139 5.47 -12.25 5.49
CA ASP A 139 4.78 -12.98 6.55
C ASP A 139 3.27 -12.67 6.69
N GLY A 140 2.59 -12.46 5.57
CA GLY A 140 1.15 -12.25 5.58
C GLY A 140 0.52 -12.36 4.21
N PRO A 141 -0.82 -12.45 4.14
CA PRO A 141 -1.50 -12.64 2.89
C PRO A 141 -1.54 -11.36 2.05
N ILE A 142 -1.28 -11.51 0.77
CA ILE A 142 -1.58 -10.52 -0.25
C ILE A 142 -2.96 -10.86 -0.82
N TYR A 143 -3.90 -9.93 -0.75
CA TYR A 143 -5.27 -10.15 -1.20
C TYR A 143 -5.35 -10.03 -2.71
N MET A 144 -5.78 -11.13 -3.36
CA MET A 144 -5.93 -11.26 -4.81
C MET A 144 -7.31 -11.80 -5.19
N PHE A 145 -8.32 -11.65 -4.32
CA PHE A 145 -9.72 -12.00 -4.60
C PHE A 145 -10.61 -10.76 -4.65
N GLY A 146 -11.67 -10.82 -5.43
CA GLY A 146 -12.57 -9.68 -5.66
C GLY A 146 -12.34 -9.02 -7.01
N SER A 147 -13.39 -8.40 -7.55
CA SER A 147 -13.47 -7.89 -8.94
C SER A 147 -12.52 -6.74 -9.27
N HIS A 148 -11.87 -6.17 -8.28
CA HIS A 148 -10.92 -5.05 -8.43
C HIS A 148 -9.45 -5.48 -8.33
N ARG A 149 -9.18 -6.81 -8.40
CA ARG A 149 -7.85 -7.41 -8.31
C ARG A 149 -7.52 -8.19 -9.57
N ASN A 150 -6.23 -8.35 -9.88
CA ASN A 150 -5.79 -9.08 -11.06
C ASN A 150 -4.37 -9.63 -10.87
N LEU A 151 -4.24 -10.97 -10.82
CA LEU A 151 -2.97 -11.64 -10.59
C LEU A 151 -1.96 -11.44 -11.74
N ASP A 152 -2.43 -11.35 -12.99
CA ASP A 152 -1.53 -11.14 -14.13
C ASP A 152 -0.90 -9.74 -14.08
N LEU A 153 -1.70 -8.72 -13.80
CA LEU A 153 -1.20 -7.36 -13.60
C LEU A 153 -0.28 -7.28 -12.39
N TYR A 154 -0.59 -7.98 -11.32
CA TYR A 154 0.27 -8.06 -10.13
C TYR A 154 1.65 -8.62 -10.49
N ILE A 155 1.71 -9.74 -11.23
CA ILE A 155 2.97 -10.34 -11.68
C ILE A 155 3.78 -9.37 -12.54
N GLU A 156 3.16 -8.66 -13.49
CA GLU A 156 3.83 -7.66 -14.30
C GLU A 156 4.35 -6.48 -13.45
N SER A 157 3.58 -6.05 -12.46
CA SER A 157 3.98 -5.01 -11.51
C SER A 157 5.16 -5.44 -10.66
N GLN A 158 5.19 -6.69 -10.17
CA GLN A 158 6.33 -7.21 -9.43
C GLN A 158 7.59 -7.28 -10.32
N LYS A 159 7.49 -7.67 -11.58
CA LYS A 159 8.62 -7.63 -12.54
C LYS A 159 9.14 -6.21 -12.71
N LYS A 160 8.26 -5.22 -12.89
CA LYS A 160 8.62 -3.79 -12.96
C LYS A 160 9.36 -3.34 -11.70
N LEU A 161 8.92 -3.75 -10.51
CA LEU A 161 9.61 -3.43 -9.27
C LEU A 161 10.96 -4.15 -9.14
N CYS A 162 11.10 -5.38 -9.66
CA CYS A 162 12.39 -6.08 -9.72
C CYS A 162 13.44 -5.30 -10.52
N ASP A 163 13.04 -4.64 -11.61
CA ASP A 163 13.94 -3.80 -12.42
C ASP A 163 14.45 -2.55 -11.65
N LEU A 164 13.77 -2.19 -10.58
CA LEU A 164 14.13 -1.06 -9.70
C LEU A 164 14.85 -1.51 -8.43
N ALA A 165 14.92 -2.82 -8.16
CA ALA A 165 15.31 -3.37 -6.85
C ALA A 165 16.72 -2.98 -6.41
N ASP A 166 17.68 -2.84 -7.34
CA ASP A 166 19.07 -2.45 -7.04
C ASP A 166 19.17 -1.08 -6.36
N GLY A 167 18.20 -0.17 -6.61
CA GLY A 167 18.12 1.14 -5.98
C GLY A 167 17.35 1.15 -4.66
N ILE A 168 16.62 0.10 -4.34
CA ILE A 168 15.79 0.00 -3.14
C ILE A 168 16.61 -0.57 -1.99
N LYS A 169 16.58 0.10 -0.84
CA LYS A 169 17.29 -0.31 0.39
C LYS A 169 16.32 -0.74 1.47
N THR A 170 15.15 -0.13 1.51
CA THR A 170 14.17 -0.30 2.57
C THR A 170 12.77 -0.26 1.97
N ILE A 171 11.96 -1.24 2.30
CA ILE A 171 10.55 -1.30 1.96
C ILE A 171 9.75 -1.21 3.25
N ILE A 172 8.72 -0.36 3.28
CA ILE A 172 7.77 -0.28 4.38
C ILE A 172 6.38 -0.56 3.81
N PRO A 173 5.89 -1.81 3.92
CA PRO A 173 4.52 -2.16 3.54
C PRO A 173 3.50 -1.63 4.54
N CYS A 174 2.24 -1.57 4.12
CA CYS A 174 1.16 -1.14 5.01
C CYS A 174 0.74 -2.21 6.01
N HIS A 175 0.99 -3.49 5.73
CA HIS A 175 0.67 -4.61 6.63
C HIS A 175 1.90 -5.44 6.99
N HIS A 176 1.74 -6.31 8.00
CA HIS A 176 2.68 -7.33 8.46
C HIS A 176 4.06 -6.77 8.84
N ASP A 177 5.14 -7.51 8.61
CA ASP A 177 6.49 -7.14 9.01
C ASP A 177 7.02 -5.91 8.27
N TYR A 178 7.70 -5.04 9.00
CA TYR A 178 8.44 -3.89 8.46
C TYR A 178 9.60 -3.47 9.39
N PRO A 179 10.66 -2.82 8.89
CA PRO A 179 11.00 -2.70 7.47
C PRO A 179 11.44 -4.04 6.89
N ILE A 180 11.29 -4.21 5.56
CA ILE A 180 11.75 -5.40 4.85
C ILE A 180 12.73 -5.01 3.74
N GLY A 181 13.50 -5.99 3.26
CA GLY A 181 14.48 -5.79 2.20
C GLY A 181 13.91 -5.93 0.80
N PRO A 182 14.64 -5.46 -0.24
CA PRO A 182 14.21 -5.52 -1.63
C PRO A 182 14.04 -6.94 -2.18
N GLU A 183 14.65 -7.94 -1.55
CA GLU A 183 14.49 -9.35 -1.94
C GLU A 183 13.05 -9.84 -1.88
N TYR A 184 12.17 -9.18 -1.09
CA TYR A 184 10.76 -9.55 -1.00
C TYR A 184 9.97 -9.24 -2.26
N ILE A 185 10.42 -8.32 -3.12
CA ILE A 185 9.83 -8.09 -4.44
C ILE A 185 9.94 -9.38 -5.27
N GLY A 186 11.14 -9.92 -5.42
CA GLY A 186 11.39 -11.15 -6.17
C GLY A 186 10.71 -12.38 -5.53
N ARG A 187 10.67 -12.45 -4.19
CA ARG A 187 10.01 -13.52 -3.43
C ARG A 187 8.49 -13.53 -3.64
N ASN A 188 7.85 -12.37 -3.57
CA ASN A 188 6.42 -12.25 -3.85
C ASN A 188 6.12 -12.57 -5.33
N LEU A 189 7.01 -12.19 -6.27
CA LEU A 189 6.90 -12.56 -7.68
C LEU A 189 6.99 -14.09 -7.88
N GLU A 190 7.95 -14.77 -7.23
CA GLU A 190 8.12 -16.23 -7.30
C GLU A 190 6.83 -16.94 -6.88
N ASP A 191 6.29 -16.57 -5.70
CA ASP A 191 5.07 -17.19 -5.17
C ASP A 191 3.82 -16.85 -6.00
N ALA A 192 3.71 -15.64 -6.55
CA ALA A 192 2.61 -15.25 -7.44
C ALA A 192 2.62 -16.05 -8.75
N ILE A 193 3.79 -16.30 -9.33
CA ILE A 193 3.93 -17.16 -10.52
C ILE A 193 3.57 -18.61 -10.19
N ALA A 194 4.02 -19.13 -9.06
CA ALA A 194 3.68 -20.48 -8.62
C ALA A 194 2.15 -20.63 -8.39
N MET A 195 1.50 -19.61 -7.79
CA MET A 195 0.04 -19.57 -7.67
C MET A 195 -0.64 -19.61 -9.06
N LYS A 196 -0.21 -18.74 -9.98
CA LYS A 196 -0.76 -18.68 -11.35
C LYS A 196 -0.62 -20.00 -12.09
N ASN A 197 0.49 -20.70 -11.92
CA ASN A 197 0.78 -21.97 -12.57
C ASN A 197 0.02 -23.16 -11.92
N GLY A 198 -0.70 -22.95 -10.82
CA GLY A 198 -1.36 -24.02 -10.08
C GLY A 198 -0.39 -24.91 -9.28
N GLU A 199 0.81 -24.42 -8.99
CA GLU A 199 1.83 -25.15 -8.24
C GLU A 199 1.59 -25.08 -6.72
N LEU A 200 0.78 -24.08 -6.26
CA LEU A 200 0.41 -23.91 -4.87
C LEU A 200 -0.97 -24.55 -4.63
N PRO A 201 -1.08 -25.53 -3.71
CA PRO A 201 -2.37 -26.08 -3.34
C PRO A 201 -3.21 -25.00 -2.63
N GLY A 202 -4.43 -24.78 -3.12
CA GLY A 202 -5.38 -23.89 -2.50
C GLY A 202 -6.16 -24.57 -1.37
N THR A 203 -6.42 -23.88 -0.28
CA THR A 203 -7.30 -24.31 0.81
C THR A 203 -8.37 -23.25 1.06
N PRO A 204 -9.67 -23.62 1.17
CA PRO A 204 -10.71 -22.65 1.48
C PRO A 204 -10.40 -21.86 2.75
N HIS A 205 -10.59 -20.55 2.73
CA HIS A 205 -10.47 -19.75 3.95
C HIS A 205 -11.68 -20.00 4.86
N PRO A 206 -11.51 -20.17 6.19
CA PRO A 206 -12.62 -20.55 7.08
C PRO A 206 -13.71 -19.49 7.21
N GLU A 207 -13.40 -18.20 7.01
CA GLU A 207 -14.31 -17.08 7.28
C GLU A 207 -14.54 -16.17 6.06
N MET A 208 -13.65 -16.18 5.07
CA MET A 208 -13.73 -15.30 3.90
C MET A 208 -14.03 -16.10 2.63
N PRO A 209 -14.72 -15.51 1.64
CA PRO A 209 -15.04 -16.16 0.37
C PRO A 209 -13.83 -16.19 -0.57
N CYS A 210 -12.72 -16.77 -0.11
CA CYS A 210 -11.48 -16.88 -0.86
C CYS A 210 -10.77 -18.19 -0.58
N VAL A 211 -9.74 -18.45 -1.38
CA VAL A 211 -8.84 -19.60 -1.24
C VAL A 211 -7.47 -19.10 -0.79
N VAL A 212 -6.90 -19.75 0.22
CA VAL A 212 -5.57 -19.49 0.72
C VAL A 212 -4.56 -20.30 -0.06
N TYR A 213 -3.61 -19.61 -0.69
CA TYR A 213 -2.45 -20.19 -1.38
C TYR A 213 -1.20 -19.87 -0.56
N ARG A 214 -0.57 -20.90 0.00
CA ARG A 214 0.66 -20.72 0.78
C ARG A 214 1.87 -20.93 -0.10
N GLY A 215 2.52 -19.81 -0.43
CA GLY A 215 3.80 -19.80 -1.11
C GLY A 215 4.97 -20.13 -0.15
N ARG A 216 6.17 -20.06 -0.67
CA ARG A 216 7.40 -20.24 0.12
C ARG A 216 7.69 -19.05 1.02
N TRP A 217 7.31 -17.86 0.59
CA TRP A 217 7.70 -16.57 1.18
C TRP A 217 6.51 -15.76 1.69
N THR A 218 5.33 -15.93 1.08
CA THR A 218 4.12 -15.21 1.43
C THR A 218 2.88 -16.06 1.20
N GLU A 219 1.75 -15.59 1.66
CA GLU A 219 0.44 -16.17 1.34
C GLU A 219 -0.29 -15.26 0.34
N PHE A 220 -1.16 -15.87 -0.47
CA PHE A 220 -2.14 -15.15 -1.28
C PHE A 220 -3.55 -15.60 -0.92
N TYR A 221 -4.45 -14.63 -0.79
CA TYR A 221 -5.88 -14.90 -0.73
C TYR A 221 -6.45 -14.65 -2.12
N GLY A 222 -6.67 -15.73 -2.88
CA GLY A 222 -7.08 -15.65 -4.28
C GLY A 222 -8.52 -16.10 -4.50
N GLU A 223 -8.98 -15.89 -5.72
CA GLU A 223 -10.22 -16.53 -6.18
C GLU A 223 -9.98 -18.03 -6.35
N GLY A 224 -10.96 -18.82 -6.06
CA GLY A 224 -10.94 -20.25 -6.30
C GLY A 224 -12.36 -20.79 -6.21
N GLU A 225 -12.64 -21.80 -7.02
CA GLU A 225 -13.81 -22.63 -6.78
C GLU A 225 -13.56 -23.41 -5.48
N ALA A 226 -14.43 -23.24 -4.49
CA ALA A 226 -14.47 -24.12 -3.35
C ALA A 226 -14.76 -25.54 -3.91
N ILE A 227 -13.73 -26.40 -3.91
CA ILE A 227 -13.88 -27.82 -4.26
C ILE A 227 -14.61 -28.51 -3.12
#